data_2e71435598b2b5b5c4f125b1bd1b2fda
#
_entry.id   2e71435598b2b5b5c4f125b1bd1b2fda
#
_cell.length_a   1.000
_cell.length_b   1.000
_cell.length_c   1.000
_cell.angle_alpha   90.00
_cell.angle_beta   90.00
_cell.angle_gamma   90.00
#
_symmetry.space_group_name_H-M   'P 1'
#
loop_
_entity.id
_entity.type
_entity.pdbx_description
1 polymer ?
#
loop_
_entity_poly.entity_id
_entity_poly.type
_entity_poly.pdbx_seq_one_letter_code
_entity_poly.pdbx_strand_id
1 'polypeptide(L)'
;PTRRSSDLIIRMENPFHYRNKVHAVFGHRKDGTVISGTYQQGTHFIVPVDECLIEDKRADAIICDIRGLLKSFKIKTYNEDTGYGLFRHVLVRTGYHSGQVMVVLVLGSPILPSKNNFVKALRKLHPEITTIILNVNDQKTSMVLGEKETVLYGKGYIEDELCGHTFRISSKSFY
;
A
#
# COMPACT_ATOMS: atom_id res chain seq x y z
N PRO A 1 -11.12 -48.59 -5.56
CA PRO A 1 -10.59 -47.72 -4.52
C PRO A 1 -11.21 -46.35 -4.68
N THR A 2 -12.11 -45.98 -3.77
CA THR A 2 -12.69 -44.64 -3.72
C THR A 2 -11.60 -43.65 -3.33
N ARG A 3 -11.27 -42.72 -4.25
CA ARG A 3 -10.36 -41.59 -3.93
C ARG A 3 -11.00 -40.81 -2.78
N ARG A 4 -10.24 -40.63 -1.73
CA ARG A 4 -10.66 -39.78 -0.60
C ARG A 4 -10.75 -38.34 -1.07
N SER A 5 -11.70 -37.58 -0.54
CA SER A 5 -11.83 -36.13 -0.85
C SER A 5 -10.57 -35.32 -0.50
N SER A 6 -9.75 -35.83 0.41
CA SER A 6 -8.42 -35.30 0.76
C SER A 6 -7.36 -35.41 -0.35
N ASP A 7 -7.64 -36.17 -1.41
CA ASP A 7 -6.73 -36.35 -2.55
C ASP A 7 -6.92 -35.28 -3.64
N LEU A 8 -7.90 -34.39 -3.46
CA LEU A 8 -8.19 -33.31 -4.39
C LEU A 8 -7.60 -31.99 -3.87
N ILE A 9 -6.70 -31.42 -4.63
CA ILE A 9 -6.17 -30.08 -4.40
C ILE A 9 -6.82 -29.14 -5.42
N ILE A 10 -7.57 -28.15 -4.93
CA ILE A 10 -8.07 -27.06 -5.77
C ILE A 10 -6.93 -26.09 -5.95
N ARG A 11 -6.37 -26.03 -7.15
CA ARG A 11 -5.26 -25.14 -7.50
C ARG A 11 -5.77 -23.79 -8.01
N MET A 12 -4.96 -22.73 -7.88
CA MET A 12 -5.17 -21.49 -8.61
C MET A 12 -4.85 -21.71 -10.11
N GLU A 13 -5.65 -21.12 -10.99
CA GLU A 13 -5.37 -21.11 -12.43
C GLU A 13 -4.15 -20.25 -12.75
N ASN A 14 -4.06 -19.06 -12.14
CA ASN A 14 -2.92 -18.17 -12.23
C ASN A 14 -2.33 -17.90 -10.84
N PRO A 15 -1.17 -18.46 -10.48
CA PRO A 15 -0.57 -18.28 -9.16
C PRO A 15 0.23 -16.97 -9.02
N PHE A 16 0.19 -16.09 -10.02
CA PHE A 16 0.93 -14.84 -10.01
C PHE A 16 -0.02 -13.65 -9.84
N HIS A 17 0.50 -12.59 -9.21
CA HIS A 17 -0.16 -11.28 -9.05
C HIS A 17 -1.57 -11.35 -8.42
N TYR A 18 -1.80 -12.33 -7.55
CA TYR A 18 -3.10 -12.56 -6.92
C TYR A 18 -3.31 -11.79 -5.63
N ARG A 19 -2.22 -11.26 -5.03
CA ARG A 19 -2.29 -10.55 -3.75
C ARG A 19 -2.89 -9.16 -3.95
N ASN A 20 -4.09 -8.97 -3.43
CA ASN A 20 -4.89 -7.75 -3.55
C ASN A 20 -4.65 -6.71 -2.42
N LYS A 21 -3.87 -7.07 -1.40
CA LYS A 21 -3.47 -6.20 -0.30
C LYS A 21 -1.95 -6.18 -0.22
N VAL A 22 -1.37 -5.07 -0.65
CA VAL A 22 0.07 -4.86 -0.74
C VAL A 22 0.49 -3.78 0.24
N HIS A 23 1.56 -4.00 0.95
CA HIS A 23 2.11 -3.07 1.91
C HIS A 23 3.59 -2.88 1.65
N ALA A 24 4.03 -1.63 1.56
CA ALA A 24 5.43 -1.27 1.44
C ALA A 24 5.85 -0.26 2.52
N VAL A 25 7.02 -0.47 3.09
CA VAL A 25 7.71 0.51 3.93
C VAL A 25 8.57 1.41 3.06
N PHE A 26 8.71 2.67 3.45
CA PHE A 26 9.54 3.65 2.77
C PHE A 26 10.71 4.08 3.64
N GLY A 27 11.86 4.21 3.01
CA GLY A 27 13.08 4.68 3.64
C GLY A 27 14.01 5.32 2.62
N HIS A 28 15.25 5.57 3.02
CA HIS A 28 16.27 6.12 2.15
C HIS A 28 17.61 5.45 2.39
N ARG A 29 18.41 5.36 1.35
CA ARG A 29 19.82 4.94 1.43
C ARG A 29 20.68 6.07 1.99
N LYS A 30 21.92 5.76 2.31
CA LYS A 30 22.92 6.76 2.77
C LYS A 30 23.13 7.90 1.79
N ASP A 31 22.97 7.65 0.50
CA ASP A 31 23.05 8.65 -0.59
C ASP A 31 21.79 9.51 -0.74
N GLY A 32 20.76 9.29 0.09
CA GLY A 32 19.49 9.99 0.05
C GLY A 32 18.47 9.43 -0.97
N THR A 33 18.81 8.35 -1.67
CA THR A 33 17.87 7.69 -2.61
C THR A 33 16.70 7.08 -1.83
N VAL A 34 15.48 7.45 -2.20
CA VAL A 34 14.27 6.88 -1.61
C VAL A 34 14.10 5.43 -2.09
N ILE A 35 13.87 4.53 -1.17
CA ILE A 35 13.59 3.11 -1.41
C ILE A 35 12.27 2.72 -0.78
N SER A 36 11.64 1.67 -1.32
CA SER A 36 10.47 1.02 -0.74
C SER A 36 10.60 -0.49 -0.83
N GLY A 37 9.98 -1.21 0.08
CA GLY A 37 10.03 -2.66 0.12
C GLY A 37 9.50 -3.22 1.44
N THR A 38 10.15 -4.24 1.95
CA THR A 38 9.80 -4.90 3.21
C THR A 38 10.95 -4.83 4.20
N TYR A 39 10.66 -4.87 5.49
CA TYR A 39 11.72 -5.01 6.49
C TYR A 39 12.31 -6.43 6.44
N GLN A 40 13.63 -6.50 6.53
CA GLN A 40 14.30 -7.75 6.86
C GLN A 40 13.87 -8.18 8.27
N GLN A 41 13.58 -9.46 8.44
CA GLN A 41 13.06 -10.01 9.69
C GLN A 41 13.90 -9.57 10.90
N GLY A 42 13.24 -9.05 11.93
CA GLY A 42 13.87 -8.62 13.18
C GLY A 42 14.71 -7.35 13.10
N THR A 43 14.63 -6.60 12.00
CA THR A 43 15.40 -5.36 11.81
C THR A 43 14.54 -4.25 11.20
N HIS A 44 15.06 -3.00 11.18
CA HIS A 44 14.51 -1.91 10.38
C HIS A 44 15.23 -1.74 9.03
N PHE A 45 16.03 -2.71 8.62
CA PHE A 45 16.66 -2.71 7.30
C PHE A 45 15.62 -3.01 6.22
N ILE A 46 15.52 -2.10 5.23
CA ILE A 46 14.58 -2.25 4.13
C ILE A 46 15.23 -3.04 3.00
N VAL A 47 14.63 -4.18 2.66
CA VAL A 47 14.93 -4.91 1.43
C VAL A 47 14.11 -4.27 0.31
N PRO A 48 14.77 -3.61 -0.66
CA PRO A 48 14.04 -2.95 -1.75
C PRO A 48 13.28 -3.96 -2.62
N VAL A 49 12.05 -3.62 -2.97
CA VAL A 49 11.22 -4.39 -3.90
C VAL A 49 10.68 -3.43 -4.95
N ASP A 50 10.94 -3.73 -6.22
CA ASP A 50 10.42 -2.97 -7.36
C ASP A 50 9.26 -3.72 -8.03
N GLU A 51 9.34 -5.05 -8.06
CA GLU A 51 8.32 -5.93 -8.61
C GLU A 51 8.24 -7.21 -7.78
N CYS A 52 7.04 -7.68 -7.53
CA CYS A 52 6.78 -8.92 -6.80
C CYS A 52 5.87 -9.85 -7.62
N LEU A 53 6.28 -11.11 -7.76
CA LEU A 53 5.53 -12.09 -8.56
C LEU A 53 4.13 -12.42 -8.02
N ILE A 54 3.88 -12.16 -6.74
CA ILE A 54 2.56 -12.45 -6.14
C ILE A 54 1.71 -11.20 -5.90
N GLU A 55 2.30 -10.01 -5.86
CA GLU A 55 1.58 -8.74 -5.64
C GLU A 55 0.91 -8.25 -6.92
N ASP A 56 -0.20 -7.54 -6.80
CA ASP A 56 -0.87 -6.88 -7.93
C ASP A 56 0.09 -5.89 -8.59
N LYS A 57 0.29 -6.01 -9.90
CA LYS A 57 1.21 -5.16 -10.67
C LYS A 57 0.92 -3.67 -10.55
N ARG A 58 -0.38 -3.30 -10.39
CA ARG A 58 -0.77 -1.91 -10.19
C ARG A 58 -0.25 -1.38 -8.87
N ALA A 59 -0.27 -2.23 -7.83
CA ALA A 59 0.27 -1.87 -6.52
C ALA A 59 1.77 -1.61 -6.58
N ASP A 60 2.54 -2.48 -7.24
CA ASP A 60 3.98 -2.30 -7.44
C ASP A 60 4.28 -0.99 -8.18
N ALA A 61 3.57 -0.72 -9.29
CA ALA A 61 3.72 0.50 -10.07
C ALA A 61 3.42 1.76 -9.24
N ILE A 62 2.30 1.77 -8.49
CA ILE A 62 1.92 2.88 -7.61
C ILE A 62 2.99 3.14 -6.55
N ILE A 63 3.50 2.08 -5.90
CA ILE A 63 4.54 2.19 -4.87
C ILE A 63 5.84 2.75 -5.46
N CYS A 64 6.25 2.28 -6.64
CA CYS A 64 7.43 2.80 -7.33
C CYS A 64 7.29 4.28 -7.68
N ASP A 65 6.15 4.70 -8.21
CA ASP A 65 5.92 6.10 -8.60
C ASP A 65 5.82 7.03 -7.38
N ILE A 66 5.28 6.55 -6.27
CA ILE A 66 5.29 7.31 -5.00
C ILE A 66 6.73 7.64 -4.58
N ARG A 67 7.73 6.76 -4.79
CA ARG A 67 9.16 7.09 -4.53
C ARG A 67 9.59 8.34 -5.31
N GLY A 68 9.23 8.40 -6.59
CA GLY A 68 9.50 9.55 -7.45
C GLY A 68 8.83 10.83 -6.96
N LEU A 69 7.56 10.72 -6.55
CA LEU A 69 6.80 11.83 -6.01
C LEU A 69 7.39 12.33 -4.68
N LEU A 70 7.78 11.45 -3.76
CA LEU A 70 8.43 11.86 -2.50
C LEU A 70 9.69 12.69 -2.75
N LYS A 71 10.51 12.28 -3.72
CA LYS A 71 11.68 13.06 -4.15
C LYS A 71 11.28 14.42 -4.73
N SER A 72 10.32 14.46 -5.64
CA SER A 72 9.86 15.68 -6.32
C SER A 72 9.24 16.70 -5.36
N PHE A 73 8.48 16.23 -4.39
CA PHE A 73 7.83 17.06 -3.38
C PHE A 73 8.72 17.30 -2.13
N LYS A 74 9.97 16.80 -2.13
CA LYS A 74 10.93 16.90 -1.00
C LYS A 74 10.35 16.38 0.32
N ILE A 75 9.55 15.32 0.27
CA ILE A 75 8.96 14.68 1.45
C ILE A 75 9.97 13.65 1.96
N LYS A 76 10.37 13.78 3.22
CA LYS A 76 11.32 12.86 3.86
C LYS A 76 10.61 11.60 4.33
N THR A 77 11.24 10.45 4.07
CA THR A 77 10.82 9.17 4.65
C THR A 77 11.09 9.15 6.15
N TYR A 78 10.25 8.44 6.88
CA TYR A 78 10.38 8.27 8.32
C TYR A 78 11.49 7.25 8.63
N ASN A 79 12.26 7.51 9.70
CA ASN A 79 13.25 6.59 10.20
C ASN A 79 12.80 6.12 11.59
N GLU A 80 12.57 4.81 11.72
CA GLU A 80 12.02 4.21 12.95
C GLU A 80 12.99 4.28 14.13
N ASP A 81 14.29 4.31 13.88
CA ASP A 81 15.30 4.34 14.93
C ASP A 81 15.43 5.76 15.53
N THR A 82 15.39 6.78 14.69
CA THR A 82 15.56 8.18 15.11
C THR A 82 14.24 8.89 15.39
N GLY A 83 13.13 8.40 14.82
CA GLY A 83 11.81 9.06 14.90
C GLY A 83 11.69 10.29 14.00
N TYR A 84 12.65 10.54 13.10
CA TYR A 84 12.61 11.67 12.18
C TYR A 84 12.06 11.31 10.82
N GLY A 85 11.37 12.26 10.19
CA GLY A 85 10.77 12.13 8.88
C GLY A 85 9.25 12.07 8.95
N LEU A 86 8.62 11.90 7.80
CA LEU A 86 7.17 11.99 7.69
C LEU A 86 6.56 10.71 7.12
N PHE A 87 7.05 10.26 5.97
CA PHE A 87 6.41 9.22 5.17
C PHE A 87 6.87 7.82 5.60
N ARG A 88 5.96 7.02 6.14
CA ARG A 88 6.28 5.69 6.72
C ARG A 88 5.99 4.55 5.76
N HIS A 89 4.71 4.39 5.39
CA HIS A 89 4.24 3.23 4.66
C HIS A 89 3.22 3.61 3.58
N VAL A 90 3.03 2.73 2.64
CA VAL A 90 1.89 2.72 1.72
C VAL A 90 1.19 1.39 1.83
N LEU A 91 -0.13 1.41 1.91
CA LEU A 91 -0.98 0.24 1.74
C LEU A 91 -1.80 0.45 0.47
N VAL A 92 -1.71 -0.50 -0.46
CA VAL A 92 -2.53 -0.54 -1.66
C VAL A 92 -3.51 -1.70 -1.54
N ARG A 93 -4.78 -1.45 -1.86
CA ARG A 93 -5.80 -2.49 -1.98
C ARG A 93 -6.41 -2.43 -3.35
N THR A 94 -6.57 -3.57 -3.98
CA THR A 94 -7.16 -3.70 -5.30
C THR A 94 -8.39 -4.63 -5.25
N GLY A 95 -9.50 -4.19 -5.83
CA GLY A 95 -10.66 -5.05 -6.05
C GLY A 95 -10.39 -5.96 -7.25
N TYR A 96 -10.62 -7.24 -7.10
CA TYR A 96 -10.37 -8.23 -8.15
C TYR A 96 -11.37 -8.10 -9.31
N HIS A 97 -12.67 -8.07 -8.99
CA HIS A 97 -13.73 -7.93 -9.99
C HIS A 97 -14.01 -6.48 -10.36
N SER A 98 -14.00 -5.58 -9.38
CA SER A 98 -14.32 -4.17 -9.62
C SER A 98 -13.19 -3.38 -10.28
N GLY A 99 -11.95 -3.86 -10.17
CA GLY A 99 -10.76 -3.11 -10.61
C GLY A 99 -10.46 -1.85 -9.81
N GLN A 100 -11.25 -1.54 -8.78
CA GLN A 100 -11.05 -0.36 -7.93
C GLN A 100 -9.75 -0.45 -7.15
N VAL A 101 -9.09 0.70 -6.98
CA VAL A 101 -7.81 0.79 -6.26
C VAL A 101 -7.91 1.81 -5.13
N MET A 102 -7.54 1.38 -3.94
CA MET A 102 -7.36 2.24 -2.76
C MET A 102 -5.88 2.38 -2.45
N VAL A 103 -5.45 3.61 -2.22
CA VAL A 103 -4.10 3.92 -1.73
C VAL A 103 -4.20 4.57 -0.36
N VAL A 104 -3.52 4.00 0.63
CA VAL A 104 -3.41 4.56 1.98
C VAL A 104 -1.98 5.04 2.20
N LEU A 105 -1.81 6.34 2.38
CA LEU A 105 -0.54 6.97 2.68
C LEU A 105 -0.39 7.05 4.20
N VAL A 106 0.58 6.36 4.76
CA VAL A 106 0.80 6.33 6.22
C VAL A 106 1.93 7.28 6.59
N LEU A 107 1.58 8.26 7.41
CA LEU A 107 2.48 9.33 7.82
C LEU A 107 2.68 9.36 9.34
N GLY A 108 3.84 9.85 9.78
CA GLY A 108 4.13 10.11 11.19
C GLY A 108 3.43 11.37 11.75
N SER A 109 2.76 12.16 10.90
CA SER A 109 1.99 13.35 11.31
C SER A 109 0.84 13.61 10.33
N PRO A 110 -0.20 14.37 10.72
CA PRO A 110 -1.38 14.60 9.89
C PRO A 110 -1.14 15.57 8.71
N ILE A 111 0.03 16.19 8.62
CA ILE A 111 0.31 17.23 7.63
C ILE A 111 1.15 16.67 6.49
N LEU A 112 0.51 16.50 5.33
CA LEU A 112 1.20 16.17 4.08
C LEU A 112 1.52 17.48 3.34
N PRO A 113 2.81 17.83 3.13
CA PRO A 113 3.18 19.02 2.38
C PRO A 113 2.63 18.98 0.94
N SER A 114 2.11 20.10 0.46
CA SER A 114 1.52 20.21 -0.89
C SER A 114 0.48 19.14 -1.20
N LYS A 115 -0.30 18.73 -0.22
CA LYS A 115 -1.27 17.63 -0.25
C LYS A 115 -2.07 17.55 -1.56
N ASN A 116 -2.68 18.66 -1.97
CA ASN A 116 -3.54 18.68 -3.15
C ASN A 116 -2.75 18.41 -4.45
N ASN A 117 -1.54 18.97 -4.56
CA ASN A 117 -0.68 18.75 -5.71
C ASN A 117 -0.13 17.33 -5.73
N PHE A 118 0.24 16.77 -4.57
CA PHE A 118 0.68 15.38 -4.45
C PHE A 118 -0.43 14.42 -4.92
N VAL A 119 -1.65 14.57 -4.40
CA VAL A 119 -2.81 13.77 -4.80
C VAL A 119 -3.10 13.90 -6.30
N LYS A 120 -3.05 15.13 -6.84
CA LYS A 120 -3.24 15.37 -8.27
C LYS A 120 -2.17 14.70 -9.13
N ALA A 121 -0.91 14.78 -8.71
CA ALA A 121 0.21 14.15 -9.42
C ALA A 121 0.09 12.62 -9.40
N LEU A 122 -0.20 12.02 -8.25
CA LEU A 122 -0.39 10.57 -8.12
C LEU A 122 -1.54 10.07 -8.99
N ARG A 123 -2.68 10.76 -9.00
CA ARG A 123 -3.83 10.43 -9.84
C ARG A 123 -3.59 10.63 -11.34
N LYS A 124 -2.70 11.55 -11.71
CA LYS A 124 -2.30 11.74 -13.11
C LYS A 124 -1.48 10.55 -13.62
N LEU A 125 -0.62 9.97 -12.77
CA LEU A 125 0.15 8.78 -13.09
C LEU A 125 -0.72 7.52 -13.06
N HIS A 126 -1.67 7.45 -12.12
CA HIS A 126 -2.52 6.29 -11.86
C HIS A 126 -4.00 6.70 -11.84
N PRO A 127 -4.63 6.89 -13.02
CA PRO A 127 -6.04 7.29 -13.11
C PRO A 127 -7.02 6.23 -12.58
N GLU A 128 -6.58 4.98 -12.47
CA GLU A 128 -7.34 3.86 -11.88
C GLU A 128 -7.56 3.98 -10.37
N ILE A 129 -6.82 4.86 -9.69
CA ILE A 129 -6.99 5.07 -8.23
C ILE A 129 -8.38 5.63 -7.94
N THR A 130 -9.18 4.84 -7.25
CA THR A 130 -10.56 5.16 -6.85
C THR A 130 -10.62 6.02 -5.60
N THR A 131 -9.72 5.78 -4.64
CA THR A 131 -9.67 6.53 -3.38
C THR A 131 -8.26 6.62 -2.81
N ILE A 132 -7.96 7.75 -2.16
CA ILE A 132 -6.70 7.99 -1.45
C ILE A 132 -7.02 8.42 -0.03
N ILE A 133 -6.41 7.74 0.94
CA ILE A 133 -6.57 7.98 2.37
C ILE A 133 -5.21 8.37 2.94
N LEU A 134 -5.19 9.37 3.80
CA LEU A 134 -4.07 9.66 4.69
C LEU A 134 -4.36 9.01 6.03
N ASN A 135 -3.49 8.13 6.48
CA ASN A 135 -3.52 7.53 7.80
C ASN A 135 -2.36 8.09 8.64
N VAL A 136 -2.65 8.44 9.87
CA VAL A 136 -1.64 8.97 10.81
C VAL A 136 -1.25 7.87 11.79
N ASN A 137 0.01 7.47 11.71
CA ASN A 137 0.62 6.58 12.69
C ASN A 137 1.84 7.28 13.30
N ASP A 138 1.62 7.97 14.42
CA ASP A 138 2.61 8.72 15.18
C ASP A 138 3.26 7.87 16.32
N GLN A 139 2.85 6.61 16.46
CA GLN A 139 3.32 5.71 17.50
C GLN A 139 4.56 4.92 17.08
N LYS A 140 5.42 4.61 18.05
CA LYS A 140 6.49 3.62 17.89
C LYS A 140 5.88 2.22 18.06
N THR A 141 5.40 1.65 16.98
CA THR A 141 4.69 0.37 16.97
C THR A 141 4.98 -0.40 15.68
N SER A 142 4.88 -1.71 15.74
CA SER A 142 4.94 -2.58 14.56
C SER A 142 3.66 -2.54 13.71
N MET A 143 2.60 -1.89 14.21
CA MET A 143 1.36 -1.71 13.45
C MET A 143 1.58 -0.73 12.31
N VAL A 144 1.13 -1.09 11.11
CA VAL A 144 1.26 -0.25 9.92
C VAL A 144 0.33 0.95 9.99
N LEU A 145 -0.94 0.71 10.31
CA LEU A 145 -1.98 1.74 10.34
C LEU A 145 -2.18 2.28 11.76
N GLY A 146 -2.25 3.60 11.86
CA GLY A 146 -2.73 4.29 13.05
C GLY A 146 -4.26 4.39 13.07
N GLU A 147 -4.79 5.06 14.08
CA GLU A 147 -6.24 5.17 14.28
C GLU A 147 -6.90 6.28 13.44
N LYS A 148 -6.18 7.38 13.25
CA LYS A 148 -6.72 8.58 12.57
C LYS A 148 -6.55 8.49 11.07
N GLU A 149 -7.66 8.71 10.36
CA GLU A 149 -7.69 8.70 8.89
C GLU A 149 -8.39 9.95 8.35
N THR A 150 -7.91 10.41 7.20
CA THR A 150 -8.52 11.50 6.44
C THR A 150 -8.60 11.10 4.98
N VAL A 151 -9.78 11.17 4.39
CA VAL A 151 -9.96 10.92 2.96
C VAL A 151 -9.43 12.11 2.18
N LEU A 152 -8.43 11.88 1.32
CA LEU A 152 -7.84 12.90 0.45
C LEU A 152 -8.52 12.94 -0.92
N TYR A 153 -9.01 11.80 -1.37
CA TYR A 153 -9.72 11.66 -2.65
C TYR A 153 -10.66 10.45 -2.61
N GLY A 154 -11.79 10.55 -3.29
CA GLY A 154 -12.77 9.48 -3.42
C GLY A 154 -13.63 9.29 -2.18
N LYS A 155 -14.15 8.07 -2.00
CA LYS A 155 -15.13 7.73 -0.95
C LYS A 155 -14.51 7.27 0.37
N GLY A 156 -13.20 6.97 0.41
CA GLY A 156 -12.53 6.38 1.58
C GLY A 156 -12.71 4.87 1.70
N TYR A 157 -13.28 4.22 0.69
CA TYR A 157 -13.42 2.77 0.58
C TYR A 157 -13.45 2.36 -0.89
N ILE A 158 -13.23 1.09 -1.15
CA ILE A 158 -13.51 0.45 -2.44
C ILE A 158 -14.61 -0.60 -2.26
N GLU A 159 -15.22 -0.98 -3.36
CA GLU A 159 -16.21 -2.05 -3.39
C GLU A 159 -15.69 -3.17 -4.30
N ASP A 160 -15.93 -4.41 -3.92
CA ASP A 160 -15.64 -5.56 -4.75
C ASP A 160 -16.75 -6.60 -4.63
N GLU A 161 -16.81 -7.53 -5.57
CA GLU A 161 -17.83 -8.57 -5.60
C GLU A 161 -17.23 -9.93 -5.26
N LEU A 162 -17.92 -10.69 -4.43
CA LEU A 162 -17.60 -12.08 -4.13
C LEU A 162 -18.89 -12.88 -4.01
N CYS A 163 -19.01 -13.97 -4.77
CA CYS A 163 -20.18 -14.88 -4.77
C CYS A 163 -21.52 -14.15 -4.97
N GLY A 164 -21.57 -13.15 -5.86
CA GLY A 164 -22.77 -12.36 -6.15
C GLY A 164 -23.15 -11.32 -5.10
N HIS A 165 -22.27 -11.08 -4.12
CA HIS A 165 -22.46 -10.07 -3.09
C HIS A 165 -21.40 -8.96 -3.20
N THR A 166 -21.84 -7.72 -3.07
CA THR A 166 -20.94 -6.55 -3.05
C THR A 166 -20.45 -6.29 -1.63
N PHE A 167 -19.13 -6.23 -1.46
CA PHE A 167 -18.48 -5.94 -0.21
C PHE A 167 -17.85 -4.55 -0.24
N ARG A 168 -18.04 -3.78 0.83
CA ARG A 168 -17.35 -2.53 1.05
C ARG A 168 -16.08 -2.78 1.85
N ILE A 169 -14.95 -2.37 1.26
CA ILE A 169 -13.61 -2.63 1.80
C ILE A 169 -13.00 -1.30 2.24
N SER A 170 -12.75 -1.14 3.55
CA SER A 170 -12.03 -0.01 4.12
C SER A 170 -10.52 -0.28 4.20
N SER A 171 -9.74 0.74 4.57
CA SER A 171 -8.30 0.60 4.85
C SER A 171 -8.00 -0.50 5.88
N LYS A 172 -8.86 -0.65 6.88
CA LYS A 172 -8.72 -1.57 8.02
C LYS A 172 -9.42 -2.92 7.84
N SER A 173 -10.18 -3.11 6.76
CA SER A 173 -10.84 -4.39 6.49
C SER A 173 -9.82 -5.52 6.37
N PHE A 174 -10.16 -6.67 6.93
CA PHE A 174 -9.42 -7.91 6.69
C PHE A 174 -10.01 -8.56 5.44
N TYR A 175 -9.34 -8.37 4.30
CA TYR A 175 -9.81 -8.86 2.99
C TYR A 175 -8.60 -9.33 2.20
#